data_fec06b4799991f11eb442ebd21d2d892
#
_entry.id   fec06b4799991f11eb442ebd21d2d892
#
_cell.length_a   1.000
_cell.length_b   1.000
_cell.length_c   1.000
_cell.angle_alpha   90.00
_cell.angle_beta   90.00
_cell.angle_gamma   90.00
#
_symmetry.space_group_name_H-M   'P 1'
#
loop_
_entity.id
_entity.type
_entity.pdbx_description
1 polymer ?
#
loop_
_entity_poly.entity_id
_entity_poly.type
_entity_poly.pdbx_seq_one_letter_code
_entity_poly.pdbx_strand_id
1 'polypeptide(L)'
;VIFSSTNKVYGELLNLKLKEGKKRYYLIKSKEGIDENQNLDFHSPYGCSKGTADQYIRDYYRIYGLKTVVFRQSCILGQQQYGNEDQGWVAHFIIKAIEGEKINIYGDGKQVRDILEVDDLISAYKIAVKNIKKTKGEIYNIGGGKENTFSLIELIEYLEKVLKRKITYDFYNWRPG
;
A
#
# COMPACT_ATOMS: atom_id res chain seq x y z
N VAL A 1 4.97 -21.07 5.68
CA VAL A 1 3.80 -20.17 5.57
C VAL A 1 4.27 -18.82 5.08
N ILE A 2 3.61 -18.26 4.06
CA ILE A 2 3.75 -16.86 3.68
C ILE A 2 2.48 -16.14 4.11
N PHE A 3 2.61 -15.01 4.80
CA PHE A 3 1.49 -14.20 5.23
C PHE A 3 1.47 -12.85 4.50
N SER A 4 0.37 -12.60 3.81
CA SER A 4 0.06 -11.31 3.18
C SER A 4 -0.45 -10.33 4.24
N SER A 5 0.48 -9.60 4.87
CA SER A 5 0.19 -8.49 5.77
C SER A 5 -0.03 -7.18 4.97
N THR A 6 -0.03 -6.05 5.61
CA THR A 6 -0.33 -4.76 4.99
C THR A 6 0.52 -3.64 5.60
N ASN A 7 0.78 -2.60 4.85
CA ASN A 7 1.38 -1.36 5.37
C ASN A 7 0.49 -0.63 6.39
N LYS A 8 -0.82 -0.94 6.44
CA LYS A 8 -1.76 -0.39 7.44
C LYS A 8 -1.42 -0.77 8.88
N VAL A 9 -0.52 -1.73 9.11
CA VAL A 9 -0.01 -2.05 10.45
C VAL A 9 0.80 -0.94 11.08
N TYR A 10 1.27 0.03 10.29
CA TYR A 10 2.04 1.19 10.77
C TYR A 10 1.17 2.39 11.17
N GLY A 11 -0.14 2.31 10.97
CA GLY A 11 -1.08 3.35 11.35
C GLY A 11 -0.87 4.68 10.63
N GLU A 12 -1.03 5.76 11.38
CA GLU A 12 -0.97 7.14 10.83
C GLU A 12 0.44 7.72 10.75
N LEU A 13 1.46 7.01 11.26
CA LEU A 13 2.86 7.44 11.20
C LEU A 13 3.09 8.82 11.88
N LEU A 14 2.40 9.10 13.00
CA LEU A 14 2.42 10.39 13.70
C LEU A 14 3.82 10.85 14.15
N ASN A 15 4.77 9.91 14.27
CA ASN A 15 6.16 10.20 14.60
C ASN A 15 6.97 10.74 13.42
N LEU A 16 6.42 10.71 12.20
CA LEU A 16 7.11 11.18 11.00
C LEU A 16 6.68 12.61 10.65
N LYS A 17 7.65 13.41 10.25
CA LYS A 17 7.40 14.77 9.76
C LYS A 17 7.17 14.76 8.27
N LEU A 18 6.03 15.28 7.86
CA LEU A 18 5.66 15.45 6.45
C LEU A 18 5.79 16.92 6.05
N LYS A 19 6.19 17.15 4.81
CA LYS A 19 6.09 18.44 4.13
C LYS A 19 4.97 18.37 3.11
N GLU A 20 4.03 19.28 3.22
CA GLU A 20 2.97 19.41 2.24
C GLU A 20 3.50 20.07 0.96
N GLY A 21 3.24 19.46 -0.17
CA GLY A 21 3.46 20.01 -1.51
C GLY A 21 2.16 20.43 -2.18
N LYS A 22 2.24 20.90 -3.42
CA LYS A 22 1.05 21.28 -4.20
C LYS A 22 0.13 20.08 -4.47
N LYS A 23 0.70 18.90 -4.75
CA LYS A 23 -0.02 17.72 -5.20
C LYS A 23 0.20 16.47 -4.34
N ARG A 24 1.21 16.48 -3.45
CA ARG A 24 1.56 15.34 -2.61
C ARG A 24 2.22 15.76 -1.30
N TYR A 25 2.22 14.84 -0.34
CA TYR A 25 3.05 14.93 0.85
C TYR A 25 4.41 14.28 0.63
N TYR A 26 5.44 14.81 1.29
CA TYR A 26 6.83 14.32 1.24
C TYR A 26 7.32 13.98 2.64
N LEU A 27 8.04 12.87 2.79
CA LEU A 27 8.78 12.57 4.02
C LEU A 27 10.00 13.48 4.13
N ILE A 28 10.17 14.16 5.27
CA ILE A 28 11.28 15.13 5.43
C ILE A 28 12.62 14.44 5.68
N LYS A 29 12.63 13.33 6.43
CA LYS A 29 13.86 12.67 6.90
C LYS A 29 14.18 11.33 6.25
N SER A 30 13.25 10.71 5.55
CA SER A 30 13.48 9.44 4.86
C SER A 30 13.36 9.64 3.36
N LYS A 31 14.43 9.33 2.64
CA LYS A 31 14.42 9.34 1.16
C LYS A 31 13.95 8.00 0.58
N GLU A 32 13.91 6.96 1.40
CA GLU A 32 13.70 5.57 0.95
C GLU A 32 12.38 4.95 1.42
N GLY A 33 11.60 5.70 2.23
CA GLY A 33 10.30 5.23 2.73
C GLY A 33 10.33 4.76 4.19
N ILE A 34 9.48 3.81 4.52
CA ILE A 34 9.26 3.26 5.86
C ILE A 34 9.88 1.87 5.93
N ASP A 35 10.74 1.63 6.90
CA ASP A 35 11.34 0.32 7.14
C ASP A 35 10.54 -0.51 8.17
N GLU A 36 10.93 -1.76 8.34
CA GLU A 36 10.26 -2.73 9.21
C GLU A 36 10.45 -2.43 10.71
N ASN A 37 11.37 -1.53 11.09
CA ASN A 37 11.61 -1.09 12.46
C ASN A 37 10.63 0.00 12.90
N GLN A 38 9.83 0.54 11.98
CA GLN A 38 8.77 1.48 12.31
C GLN A 38 7.80 0.88 13.33
N ASN A 39 7.43 1.66 14.33
CA ASN A 39 6.45 1.24 15.34
C ASN A 39 5.13 0.83 14.68
N LEU A 40 4.53 -0.23 15.22
CA LEU A 40 3.21 -0.68 14.84
C LEU A 40 2.14 0.13 15.56
N ASP A 41 1.11 0.51 14.82
CA ASP A 41 -0.02 1.28 15.34
C ASP A 41 -1.28 0.89 14.56
N PHE A 42 -1.93 -0.18 15.00
CA PHE A 42 -3.05 -0.77 14.27
C PHE A 42 -4.29 0.11 14.31
N HIS A 43 -4.70 0.61 13.16
CA HIS A 43 -5.93 1.37 12.96
C HIS A 43 -6.93 0.62 12.09
N SER A 44 -8.20 0.93 12.28
CA SER A 44 -9.36 0.28 11.65
C SER A 44 -9.49 -1.22 11.96
N PRO A 45 -10.68 -1.82 11.84
CA PRO A 45 -10.86 -3.26 11.97
C PRO A 45 -9.97 -4.08 11.03
N TYR A 46 -9.73 -3.57 9.81
CA TYR A 46 -8.81 -4.19 8.87
C TYR A 46 -7.37 -4.17 9.35
N GLY A 47 -6.85 -3.00 9.74
CA GLY A 47 -5.48 -2.85 10.25
C GLY A 47 -5.25 -3.70 11.51
N CYS A 48 -6.21 -3.71 12.44
CA CYS A 48 -6.14 -4.53 13.66
C CYS A 48 -6.14 -6.03 13.35
N SER A 49 -7.02 -6.52 12.47
CA SER A 49 -7.08 -7.94 12.12
C SER A 49 -5.80 -8.41 11.44
N LYS A 50 -5.30 -7.64 10.47
CA LYS A 50 -4.05 -7.95 9.76
C LYS A 50 -2.83 -7.83 10.65
N GLY A 51 -2.75 -6.79 11.48
CA GLY A 51 -1.64 -6.56 12.40
C GLY A 51 -1.56 -7.63 13.48
N THR A 52 -2.68 -8.04 14.05
CA THR A 52 -2.72 -9.17 14.99
C THR A 52 -2.22 -10.45 14.34
N ALA A 53 -2.71 -10.78 13.15
CA ALA A 53 -2.27 -11.97 12.43
C ALA A 53 -0.76 -11.89 12.04
N ASP A 54 -0.26 -10.72 11.65
CA ASP A 54 1.17 -10.45 11.38
C ASP A 54 2.03 -10.87 12.59
N GLN A 55 1.63 -10.45 13.80
CA GLN A 55 2.36 -10.78 15.03
C GLN A 55 2.23 -12.26 15.40
N TYR A 56 1.05 -12.87 15.27
CA TYR A 56 0.87 -14.30 15.50
C TYR A 56 1.76 -15.14 14.56
N ILE A 57 1.76 -14.85 13.28
CA ILE A 57 2.57 -15.57 12.29
C ILE A 57 4.06 -15.50 12.63
N ARG A 58 4.55 -14.33 13.05
CA ARG A 58 5.92 -14.13 13.49
C ARG A 58 6.22 -14.96 14.76
N ASP A 59 5.29 -14.97 15.72
CA ASP A 59 5.44 -15.65 16.99
C ASP A 59 5.46 -17.17 16.84
N TYR A 60 4.68 -17.73 15.93
CA TYR A 60 4.73 -19.15 15.59
C TYR A 60 6.11 -19.61 15.12
N TYR A 61 6.85 -18.75 14.43
CA TYR A 61 8.25 -19.06 14.14
C TYR A 61 9.11 -19.05 15.40
N ARG A 62 8.95 -18.06 16.28
CA ARG A 62 9.77 -17.89 17.49
C ARG A 62 9.57 -19.03 18.48
N ILE A 63 8.32 -19.45 18.68
CA ILE A 63 7.96 -20.46 19.69
C ILE A 63 8.06 -21.88 19.13
N TYR A 64 7.54 -22.08 17.92
CA TYR A 64 7.39 -23.45 17.37
C TYR A 64 8.34 -23.76 16.21
N GLY A 65 9.17 -22.82 15.77
CA GLY A 65 10.08 -23.01 14.65
C GLY A 65 9.38 -23.14 13.29
N LEU A 66 8.08 -22.82 13.21
CA LEU A 66 7.33 -22.88 11.96
C LEU A 66 7.94 -21.89 10.96
N LYS A 67 8.35 -22.38 9.80
CA LYS A 67 8.95 -21.53 8.76
C LYS A 67 7.89 -20.56 8.19
N THR A 68 7.88 -19.35 8.72
CA THR A 68 6.96 -18.26 8.33
C THR A 68 7.71 -17.11 7.70
N VAL A 69 7.06 -16.37 6.81
CA VAL A 69 7.53 -15.10 6.25
C VAL A 69 6.34 -14.16 6.20
N VAL A 70 6.51 -12.94 6.66
CA VAL A 70 5.48 -11.90 6.63
C VAL A 70 5.85 -10.86 5.58
N PHE A 71 4.93 -10.54 4.68
CA PHE A 71 5.05 -9.43 3.74
C PHE A 71 4.04 -8.34 4.07
N ARG A 72 4.52 -7.17 4.52
CA ARG A 72 3.74 -5.95 4.71
C ARG A 72 3.67 -5.23 3.38
N GLN A 73 2.57 -5.42 2.69
CA GLN A 73 2.40 -5.01 1.30
C GLN A 73 1.86 -3.59 1.20
N SER A 74 2.31 -2.89 0.16
CA SER A 74 1.72 -1.63 -0.29
C SER A 74 0.46 -1.87 -1.15
N CYS A 75 0.05 -0.87 -1.94
CA CYS A 75 -1.10 -1.00 -2.83
C CYS A 75 -0.76 -1.89 -4.03
N ILE A 76 -1.35 -3.06 -4.11
CA ILE A 76 -1.15 -4.00 -5.22
C ILE A 76 -2.01 -3.58 -6.40
N LEU A 77 -1.43 -3.61 -7.58
CA LEU A 77 -2.10 -3.43 -8.86
C LEU A 77 -1.77 -4.61 -9.77
N GLY A 78 -2.72 -5.08 -10.56
CA GLY A 78 -2.49 -6.14 -11.53
C GLY A 78 -3.63 -6.27 -12.53
N GLN A 79 -3.38 -7.07 -13.56
CA GLN A 79 -4.37 -7.39 -14.57
C GLN A 79 -5.59 -8.06 -13.92
N GLN A 80 -6.78 -7.83 -14.48
CA GLN A 80 -8.06 -8.39 -14.01
C GLN A 80 -8.44 -7.96 -12.58
N GLN A 81 -7.85 -6.89 -12.06
CA GLN A 81 -8.28 -6.32 -10.79
C GLN A 81 -9.52 -5.44 -11.01
N TYR A 82 -10.65 -5.87 -10.47
CA TYR A 82 -11.91 -5.12 -10.47
C TYR A 82 -11.95 -4.27 -9.19
N GLY A 83 -11.31 -3.08 -9.26
CA GLY A 83 -11.30 -2.13 -8.15
C GLY A 83 -12.66 -1.50 -7.92
N ASN A 84 -12.98 -1.27 -6.66
CA ASN A 84 -14.15 -0.49 -6.25
C ASN A 84 -13.71 0.63 -5.28
N GLU A 85 -14.65 1.40 -4.79
CA GLU A 85 -14.38 2.56 -3.94
C GLU A 85 -13.65 2.21 -2.63
N ASP A 86 -13.81 0.98 -2.13
CA ASP A 86 -13.23 0.51 -0.88
C ASP A 86 -11.95 -0.31 -1.06
N GLN A 87 -11.77 -0.92 -2.23
CA GLN A 87 -10.67 -1.83 -2.50
C GLN A 87 -10.08 -1.61 -3.90
N GLY A 88 -8.72 -1.55 -3.98
CA GLY A 88 -8.03 -1.41 -5.26
C GLY A 88 -8.23 -0.04 -5.89
N TRP A 89 -7.97 1.03 -5.13
CA TRP A 89 -8.22 2.41 -5.53
C TRP A 89 -7.61 2.80 -6.88
N VAL A 90 -6.44 2.25 -7.25
CA VAL A 90 -5.81 2.53 -8.55
C VAL A 90 -6.65 1.96 -9.68
N ALA A 91 -7.03 0.67 -9.58
CA ALA A 91 -7.89 0.03 -10.56
C ALA A 91 -9.27 0.71 -10.61
N HIS A 92 -9.83 1.10 -9.47
CA HIS A 92 -11.08 1.86 -9.40
C HIS A 92 -11.00 3.18 -10.17
N PHE A 93 -9.94 3.98 -9.95
CA PHE A 93 -9.74 5.24 -10.67
C PHE A 93 -9.56 5.03 -12.17
N ILE A 94 -8.83 3.99 -12.58
CA ILE A 94 -8.65 3.64 -13.99
C ILE A 94 -9.99 3.27 -14.64
N ILE A 95 -10.79 2.41 -13.99
CA ILE A 95 -12.10 1.99 -14.49
C ILE A 95 -13.00 3.22 -14.65
N LYS A 96 -13.17 4.03 -13.59
CA LYS A 96 -13.97 5.26 -13.62
C LYS A 96 -13.50 6.22 -14.72
N ALA A 97 -12.19 6.39 -14.85
CA ALA A 97 -11.62 7.23 -15.89
C ALA A 97 -11.93 6.73 -17.30
N ILE A 98 -11.87 5.41 -17.55
CA ILE A 98 -12.21 4.81 -18.86
C ILE A 98 -13.70 4.94 -19.15
N GLU A 99 -14.55 4.68 -18.18
CA GLU A 99 -16.00 4.77 -18.30
C GLU A 99 -16.53 6.22 -18.40
N GLY A 100 -15.68 7.20 -18.10
CA GLY A 100 -16.07 8.61 -18.10
C GLY A 100 -16.91 9.00 -16.89
N GLU A 101 -16.85 8.19 -15.85
CA GLU A 101 -17.55 8.45 -14.61
C GLU A 101 -16.75 9.34 -13.65
N LYS A 102 -17.47 9.99 -12.75
CA LYS A 102 -16.86 10.88 -11.76
C LYS A 102 -16.13 10.08 -10.67
N ILE A 103 -14.95 10.55 -10.27
CA ILE A 103 -14.13 9.97 -9.19
C ILE A 103 -14.38 10.71 -7.88
N ASN A 104 -14.64 9.99 -6.81
CA ASN A 104 -14.74 10.53 -5.47
C ASN A 104 -13.37 10.46 -4.77
N ILE A 105 -12.85 11.61 -4.34
CA ILE A 105 -11.59 11.73 -3.59
C ILE A 105 -11.91 11.97 -2.12
N TYR A 106 -11.52 11.05 -1.25
CA TYR A 106 -11.65 11.20 0.19
C TYR A 106 -10.40 11.82 0.78
N GLY A 107 -10.55 13.00 1.43
CA GLY A 107 -9.46 13.83 1.89
C GLY A 107 -9.04 14.88 0.85
N ASP A 108 -7.80 15.33 0.92
CA ASP A 108 -7.25 16.38 0.04
C ASP A 108 -6.61 15.87 -1.27
N GLY A 109 -6.60 14.56 -1.47
CA GLY A 109 -6.02 13.92 -2.64
C GLY A 109 -4.49 13.91 -2.71
N LYS A 110 -3.80 14.47 -1.70
CA LYS A 110 -2.33 14.57 -1.65
C LYS A 110 -1.68 13.38 -0.95
N GLN A 111 -2.46 12.50 -0.34
CA GLN A 111 -1.96 11.28 0.28
C GLN A 111 -1.26 10.38 -0.75
N VAL A 112 -0.02 10.03 -0.43
CA VAL A 112 0.83 9.25 -1.33
C VAL A 112 0.68 7.76 -1.04
N ARG A 113 0.65 6.97 -2.09
CA ARG A 113 0.67 5.50 -2.03
C ARG A 113 1.73 4.97 -2.96
N ASP A 114 2.39 3.93 -2.50
CA ASP A 114 3.33 3.13 -3.26
C ASP A 114 2.55 2.02 -3.99
N ILE A 115 2.78 1.87 -5.28
CA ILE A 115 2.05 0.94 -6.14
C ILE A 115 2.97 -0.21 -6.52
N LEU A 116 2.58 -1.42 -6.12
CA LEU A 116 3.29 -2.67 -6.38
C LEU A 116 2.56 -3.46 -7.46
N GLU A 117 3.27 -3.85 -8.50
CA GLU A 117 2.75 -4.75 -9.54
C GLU A 117 2.65 -6.18 -8.98
N VAL A 118 1.56 -6.89 -9.31
CA VAL A 118 1.24 -8.21 -8.74
C VAL A 118 2.27 -9.28 -9.10
N ASP A 119 2.87 -9.24 -10.29
CA ASP A 119 3.88 -10.22 -10.70
C ASP A 119 5.20 -10.02 -9.93
N ASP A 120 5.54 -8.78 -9.54
CA ASP A 120 6.65 -8.49 -8.64
C ASP A 120 6.40 -9.06 -7.24
N LEU A 121 5.18 -8.94 -6.73
CA LEU A 121 4.80 -9.57 -5.47
C LEU A 121 4.93 -11.11 -5.52
N ILE A 122 4.42 -11.72 -6.59
CA ILE A 122 4.52 -13.16 -6.79
C ILE A 122 5.98 -13.60 -6.90
N SER A 123 6.81 -12.83 -7.58
CA SER A 123 8.25 -13.05 -7.68
C SER A 123 8.93 -13.01 -6.33
N ALA A 124 8.59 -12.01 -5.48
CA ALA A 124 9.09 -11.91 -4.11
C ALA A 124 8.71 -13.13 -3.27
N TYR A 125 7.46 -13.61 -3.38
CA TYR A 125 7.02 -14.83 -2.70
C TYR A 125 7.85 -16.06 -3.13
N LYS A 126 8.06 -16.25 -4.43
CA LYS A 126 8.87 -17.35 -4.97
C LYS A 126 10.31 -17.28 -4.46
N ILE A 127 10.91 -16.07 -4.43
CA ILE A 127 12.26 -15.85 -3.93
C ILE A 127 12.34 -16.17 -2.43
N ALA A 128 11.35 -15.74 -1.64
CA ALA A 128 11.31 -16.02 -0.21
C ALA A 128 11.22 -17.53 0.08
N VAL A 129 10.38 -18.25 -0.65
CA VAL A 129 10.27 -19.73 -0.54
C VAL A 129 11.58 -20.42 -0.94
N LYS A 130 12.17 -20.03 -2.07
CA LYS A 130 13.45 -20.59 -2.54
C LYS A 130 14.57 -20.38 -1.51
N ASN A 131 14.54 -19.25 -0.79
CA ASN A 131 15.55 -18.88 0.20
C ASN A 131 15.05 -19.08 1.64
N ILE A 132 14.11 -19.98 1.89
CA ILE A 132 13.43 -20.12 3.19
C ILE A 132 14.37 -20.31 4.39
N LYS A 133 15.56 -20.85 4.18
CA LYS A 133 16.58 -20.96 5.24
C LYS A 133 17.04 -19.60 5.77
N LYS A 134 16.98 -18.55 4.92
CA LYS A 134 17.37 -17.16 5.25
C LYS A 134 16.17 -16.31 5.63
N THR A 135 15.01 -16.55 5.03
CA THR A 135 13.82 -15.70 5.13
C THR A 135 12.84 -16.13 6.21
N LYS A 136 13.02 -17.32 6.79
CA LYS A 136 12.14 -17.84 7.85
C LYS A 136 12.16 -16.95 9.10
N GLY A 137 11.00 -16.58 9.58
CA GLY A 137 10.81 -15.71 10.75
C GLY A 137 10.96 -14.22 10.47
N GLU A 138 11.30 -13.86 9.23
CA GLU A 138 11.52 -12.47 8.84
C GLU A 138 10.22 -11.77 8.39
N ILE A 139 10.25 -10.46 8.51
CA ILE A 139 9.23 -9.53 8.02
C ILE A 139 9.86 -8.68 6.95
N TYR A 140 9.15 -8.45 5.87
CA TYR A 140 9.58 -7.58 4.79
C TYR A 140 8.48 -6.60 4.42
N ASN A 141 8.84 -5.31 4.32
CA ASN A 141 8.03 -4.37 3.57
C ASN A 141 8.21 -4.64 2.09
N ILE A 142 7.13 -4.63 1.35
CA ILE A 142 7.19 -4.78 -0.11
C ILE A 142 6.28 -3.76 -0.78
N GLY A 143 6.87 -3.04 -1.72
CA GLY A 143 6.24 -1.99 -2.51
C GLY A 143 6.88 -1.87 -3.88
N GLY A 144 6.34 -1.01 -4.72
CA GLY A 144 6.88 -0.73 -6.06
C GLY A 144 8.09 0.21 -6.06
N GLY A 145 8.45 0.74 -4.88
CA GLY A 145 9.57 1.68 -4.71
C GLY A 145 9.19 3.14 -4.97
N LYS A 146 10.11 4.04 -4.65
CA LYS A 146 9.86 5.49 -4.66
C LYS A 146 9.42 6.05 -6.01
N GLU A 147 9.88 5.45 -7.10
CA GLU A 147 9.52 5.89 -8.47
C GLU A 147 8.09 5.49 -8.86
N ASN A 148 7.50 4.53 -8.14
CA ASN A 148 6.14 4.06 -8.36
C ASN A 148 5.17 4.57 -7.27
N THR A 149 5.44 5.76 -6.73
CA THR A 149 4.56 6.41 -5.76
C THR A 149 3.71 7.48 -6.43
N PHE A 150 2.41 7.48 -6.12
CA PHE A 150 1.46 8.48 -6.61
C PHE A 150 0.62 9.03 -5.47
N SER A 151 0.34 10.34 -5.52
CA SER A 151 -0.84 10.86 -4.85
C SER A 151 -2.09 10.60 -5.71
N LEU A 152 -3.28 10.78 -5.13
CA LEU A 152 -4.51 10.60 -5.90
C LEU A 152 -4.62 11.64 -7.03
N ILE A 153 -4.20 12.87 -6.76
CA ILE A 153 -4.18 13.96 -7.75
C ILE A 153 -3.21 13.62 -8.89
N GLU A 154 -2.00 13.17 -8.55
CA GLU A 154 -0.99 12.81 -9.56
C GLU A 154 -1.44 11.64 -10.45
N LEU A 155 -2.13 10.65 -9.88
CA LEU A 155 -2.70 9.56 -10.67
C LEU A 155 -3.78 10.07 -11.64
N ILE A 156 -4.66 10.95 -11.20
CA ILE A 156 -5.69 11.54 -12.07
C ILE A 156 -5.04 12.30 -13.22
N GLU A 157 -4.06 13.15 -12.96
CA GLU A 157 -3.33 13.88 -14.00
C GLU A 157 -2.60 12.96 -14.98
N TYR A 158 -2.03 11.87 -14.46
CA TYR A 158 -1.41 10.85 -15.31
C TYR A 158 -2.46 10.20 -16.23
N LEU A 159 -3.61 9.81 -15.69
CA LEU A 159 -4.71 9.25 -16.47
C LEU A 159 -5.27 10.24 -17.49
N GLU A 160 -5.44 11.52 -17.15
CA GLU A 160 -5.85 12.57 -18.11
C GLU A 160 -4.89 12.66 -19.30
N LYS A 161 -3.58 12.59 -19.02
CA LYS A 161 -2.55 12.62 -20.07
C LYS A 161 -2.61 11.39 -20.97
N VAL A 162 -2.78 10.19 -20.39
CA VAL A 162 -2.85 8.93 -21.15
C VAL A 162 -4.12 8.86 -21.97
N LEU A 163 -5.27 9.19 -21.38
CA LEU A 163 -6.58 9.11 -22.03
C LEU A 163 -6.87 10.33 -22.93
N LYS A 164 -6.02 11.36 -22.88
CA LYS A 164 -6.17 12.63 -23.62
C LYS A 164 -7.53 13.29 -23.41
N ARG A 165 -8.10 13.18 -22.21
CA ARG A 165 -9.36 13.79 -21.82
C ARG A 165 -9.34 14.22 -20.34
N LYS A 166 -10.19 15.18 -19.99
CA LYS A 166 -10.37 15.61 -18.61
C LYS A 166 -11.18 14.56 -17.83
N ILE A 167 -10.80 14.38 -16.57
CA ILE A 167 -11.48 13.50 -15.63
C ILE A 167 -12.17 14.37 -14.58
N THR A 168 -13.46 14.11 -14.36
CA THR A 168 -14.23 14.81 -13.33
C THR A 168 -14.05 14.14 -11.99
N TYR A 169 -13.84 14.93 -10.95
CA TYR A 169 -13.74 14.41 -9.58
C TYR A 169 -14.23 15.44 -8.56
N ASP A 170 -14.65 14.94 -7.39
CA ASP A 170 -15.06 15.77 -6.25
C ASP A 170 -14.30 15.36 -5.00
N PHE A 171 -14.12 16.30 -4.06
CA PHE A 171 -13.52 16.05 -2.76
C PHE A 171 -14.59 15.81 -1.70
N TYR A 172 -14.35 14.83 -0.85
CA TYR A 172 -15.17 14.44 0.27
C TYR A 172 -14.35 14.44 1.57
N ASN A 173 -15.03 14.42 2.70
CA ASN A 173 -14.37 14.31 4.00
C ASN A 173 -13.49 13.04 4.08
N TRP A 174 -12.44 13.13 4.89
CA TRP A 174 -11.59 11.95 5.18
C TRP A 174 -12.44 10.78 5.68
N ARG A 175 -12.14 9.59 5.20
CA ARG A 175 -12.75 8.37 5.73
C ARG A 175 -12.18 8.07 7.12
N PRO A 176 -12.99 7.61 8.07
CA PRO A 176 -12.47 7.13 9.35
C PRO A 176 -11.67 5.84 9.16
N GLY A 177 -10.43 5.80 9.65
CA GLY A 177 -9.56 4.61 9.67
C GLY A 177 -8.62 4.48 8.50
#